data_7cd931e9266d549762418fb5148b2d45
#
_entry.id   7cd931e9266d549762418fb5148b2d45
#
_cell.length_a   1.000
_cell.length_b   1.000
_cell.length_c   1.000
_cell.angle_alpha   90.00
_cell.angle_beta   90.00
_cell.angle_gamma   90.00
#
_symmetry.space_group_name_H-M   'P 1'
#
loop_
_entity.id
_entity.type
_entity.pdbx_description
1 polymer ?
#
loop_
_entity_poly.entity_id
_entity_poly.type
_entity_poly.pdbx_seq_one_letter_code
_entity_poly.pdbx_strand_id
1 'polypeptide(L)'
;MKKNLIVGQSGGPTAVINGSLYGVVTEAMRHTEEIDEIYGMINGIEGFLNGHMMDMRSLIETNELSLLRTTPGSYLGSCRYKLPEDLNDPVYPLLFNKFTSHGIGYFFYIGGNDSMDTVSKLSRYAKKINSDIRFIGVPKTIDNDLVHTDHTPGFGSAAKYVASMVREVAIDASVYDNKKSVTIVEIMGRHAGWLTAASALARKYDGDNPRLIYLPETAFDQEAFLKKVQKMLETTPNLVVCISEGIHDKNGTFVCELAGDIGTDTFGHKMLTGSGKYLENLVKEQIGVKVRSIELNVCQRCSSEYLSATDLNESENAGIVGVQAALKGETGKMITFIRNCNLPYELSYETADVNEICNMEKAVPSDWITEDGCDVTEAFIQYARPLIQGKVVVPEENGLPLFAYRK
;
A
#
# COMPACT_ATOMS: atom_id res chain seq x y z
N MET A 1 -31.37 -18.67 7.04
CA MET A 1 -30.65 -19.67 6.22
C MET A 1 -29.21 -19.19 6.14
N LYS A 2 -28.22 -20.03 6.50
CA LYS A 2 -26.80 -19.70 6.40
C LYS A 2 -26.42 -19.37 4.97
N LYS A 3 -25.43 -18.52 4.79
CA LYS A 3 -24.90 -18.12 3.48
C LYS A 3 -23.39 -18.26 3.45
N ASN A 4 -22.83 -18.44 2.27
CA ASN A 4 -21.40 -18.55 2.10
C ASN A 4 -20.75 -17.16 2.00
N LEU A 5 -19.51 -17.08 2.47
CA LEU A 5 -18.65 -15.92 2.34
C LEU A 5 -17.63 -16.15 1.22
N ILE A 6 -17.36 -15.12 0.45
CA ILE A 6 -16.26 -15.11 -0.51
C ILE A 6 -15.38 -13.88 -0.32
N VAL A 7 -14.06 -14.07 -0.30
CA VAL A 7 -13.07 -12.99 -0.18
C VAL A 7 -12.06 -13.04 -1.31
N GLY A 8 -11.67 -11.88 -1.82
CA GLY A 8 -10.63 -11.75 -2.84
C GLY A 8 -9.63 -10.65 -2.52
N GLN A 9 -8.48 -10.75 -3.17
CA GLN A 9 -7.39 -9.77 -3.10
C GLN A 9 -7.16 -9.17 -4.49
N SER A 10 -6.86 -7.87 -4.55
CA SER A 10 -6.75 -7.14 -5.82
C SER A 10 -5.71 -6.03 -5.76
N GLY A 11 -5.12 -5.71 -6.92
CA GLY A 11 -4.11 -4.67 -7.08
C GLY A 11 -2.71 -5.08 -6.61
N GLY A 12 -1.84 -4.10 -6.38
CA GLY A 12 -0.49 -4.33 -5.88
C GLY A 12 -0.51 -4.96 -4.48
N PRO A 13 0.33 -5.98 -4.20
CA PRO A 13 0.36 -6.61 -2.88
C PRO A 13 1.04 -5.73 -1.84
N THR A 14 0.85 -6.06 -0.55
CA THR A 14 1.58 -5.48 0.58
C THR A 14 2.10 -6.57 1.51
N ALA A 15 2.95 -6.21 2.43
CA ALA A 15 3.48 -7.15 3.42
C ALA A 15 2.40 -7.62 4.42
N VAL A 16 1.29 -6.88 4.59
CA VAL A 16 0.21 -7.18 5.55
C VAL A 16 -1.15 -7.51 4.89
N ILE A 17 -1.22 -7.61 3.56
CA ILE A 17 -2.49 -7.88 2.88
C ILE A 17 -3.14 -9.19 3.33
N ASN A 18 -2.33 -10.17 3.69
CA ASN A 18 -2.81 -11.44 4.23
C ASN A 18 -3.21 -11.35 5.71
N GLY A 19 -2.77 -10.32 6.44
CA GLY A 19 -3.33 -9.98 7.75
C GLY A 19 -4.82 -9.66 7.66
N SER A 20 -5.22 -8.85 6.67
CA SER A 20 -6.64 -8.57 6.39
C SER A 20 -7.40 -9.84 5.99
N LEU A 21 -6.81 -10.68 5.15
CA LEU A 21 -7.41 -11.97 4.78
C LEU A 21 -7.58 -12.89 6.00
N TYR A 22 -6.54 -12.96 6.86
CA TYR A 22 -6.59 -13.70 8.11
C TYR A 22 -7.72 -13.19 9.02
N GLY A 23 -7.87 -11.88 9.16
CA GLY A 23 -8.96 -11.27 9.92
C GLY A 23 -10.34 -11.65 9.40
N VAL A 24 -10.56 -11.58 8.07
CA VAL A 24 -11.82 -12.00 7.44
C VAL A 24 -12.12 -13.48 7.73
N VAL A 25 -11.15 -14.37 7.49
CA VAL A 25 -11.34 -15.81 7.63
C VAL A 25 -11.60 -16.19 9.10
N THR A 26 -10.78 -15.68 10.02
CA THR A 26 -10.91 -16.03 11.45
C THR A 26 -12.18 -15.49 12.07
N GLU A 27 -12.62 -14.29 11.70
CA GLU A 27 -13.89 -13.77 12.21
C GLU A 27 -15.09 -14.52 11.60
N ALA A 28 -15.06 -14.80 10.29
CA ALA A 28 -16.11 -15.59 9.65
C ALA A 28 -16.30 -16.98 10.32
N MET A 29 -15.21 -17.61 10.73
CA MET A 29 -15.24 -18.90 11.45
C MET A 29 -15.90 -18.83 12.83
N ARG A 30 -15.99 -17.65 13.45
CA ARG A 30 -16.68 -17.46 14.74
C ARG A 30 -18.19 -17.34 14.58
N HIS A 31 -18.67 -17.11 13.36
CA HIS A 31 -20.07 -16.84 13.05
C HIS A 31 -20.73 -18.01 12.28
N THR A 32 -20.58 -19.22 12.82
CA THR A 32 -21.05 -20.45 12.18
C THR A 32 -22.58 -20.57 12.08
N GLU A 33 -23.34 -19.71 12.76
CA GLU A 33 -24.80 -19.66 12.64
C GLU A 33 -25.27 -18.86 11.42
N GLU A 34 -24.47 -17.89 10.95
CA GLU A 34 -24.75 -17.01 9.83
C GLU A 34 -23.98 -17.41 8.55
N ILE A 35 -22.72 -17.85 8.73
CA ILE A 35 -21.79 -18.18 7.63
C ILE A 35 -21.58 -19.69 7.58
N ASP A 36 -21.81 -20.27 6.40
CA ASP A 36 -21.62 -21.70 6.14
C ASP A 36 -20.20 -21.99 5.62
N GLU A 37 -19.91 -21.73 4.36
CA GLU A 37 -18.61 -21.95 3.77
C GLU A 37 -17.85 -20.63 3.57
N ILE A 38 -16.51 -20.70 3.57
CA ILE A 38 -15.61 -19.55 3.39
C ILE A 38 -14.73 -19.81 2.19
N TYR A 39 -14.95 -19.05 1.11
CA TYR A 39 -14.22 -19.20 -0.14
C TYR A 39 -13.22 -18.05 -0.37
N GLY A 40 -12.05 -18.38 -0.95
CA GLY A 40 -11.09 -17.43 -1.48
C GLY A 40 -11.18 -17.37 -3.01
N MET A 41 -11.31 -16.17 -3.58
CA MET A 41 -11.21 -15.96 -5.03
C MET A 41 -9.75 -16.03 -5.47
N ILE A 42 -9.37 -17.05 -6.21
CA ILE A 42 -8.03 -17.15 -6.80
C ILE A 42 -7.92 -16.16 -7.95
N ASN A 43 -6.96 -15.23 -7.86
CA ASN A 43 -6.79 -14.13 -8.81
C ASN A 43 -8.04 -13.21 -8.92
N GLY A 44 -8.65 -12.90 -7.78
CA GLY A 44 -9.72 -11.91 -7.66
C GLY A 44 -10.94 -12.18 -8.54
N ILE A 45 -11.60 -11.12 -9.00
CA ILE A 45 -12.81 -11.20 -9.84
C ILE A 45 -12.57 -11.94 -11.16
N GLU A 46 -11.42 -11.72 -11.79
CA GLU A 46 -11.06 -12.37 -13.06
C GLU A 46 -10.98 -13.90 -12.89
N GLY A 47 -10.28 -14.35 -11.85
CA GLY A 47 -10.20 -15.77 -11.56
C GLY A 47 -11.55 -16.37 -11.16
N PHE A 48 -12.37 -15.65 -10.39
CA PHE A 48 -13.73 -16.09 -10.06
C PHE A 48 -14.64 -16.22 -11.29
N LEU A 49 -14.54 -15.30 -12.24
CA LEU A 49 -15.22 -15.42 -13.54
C LEU A 49 -14.84 -16.71 -14.27
N ASN A 50 -13.62 -17.16 -14.13
CA ASN A 50 -13.11 -18.41 -14.72
C ASN A 50 -13.34 -19.64 -13.83
N GLY A 51 -14.03 -19.49 -12.69
CA GLY A 51 -14.36 -20.59 -11.77
C GLY A 51 -13.24 -20.96 -10.80
N HIS A 52 -12.23 -20.10 -10.65
CA HIS A 52 -11.09 -20.36 -9.77
C HIS A 52 -11.37 -19.82 -8.36
N MET A 53 -11.62 -20.72 -7.44
CA MET A 53 -11.78 -20.42 -6.01
C MET A 53 -11.26 -21.59 -5.16
N MET A 54 -11.01 -21.34 -3.89
CA MET A 54 -10.59 -22.38 -2.93
C MET A 54 -11.40 -22.27 -1.63
N ASP A 55 -11.52 -23.37 -0.94
CA ASP A 55 -12.04 -23.39 0.42
C ASP A 55 -10.95 -22.92 1.40
N MET A 56 -11.24 -21.84 2.12
CA MET A 56 -10.29 -21.26 3.09
C MET A 56 -10.13 -22.07 4.35
N ARG A 57 -11.05 -23.00 4.65
CA ARG A 57 -10.94 -23.91 5.80
C ARG A 57 -9.79 -24.91 5.64
N SER A 58 -9.38 -25.20 4.40
CA SER A 58 -8.23 -26.05 4.12
C SER A 58 -6.93 -25.56 4.77
N LEU A 59 -6.81 -24.24 5.03
CA LEU A 59 -5.67 -23.66 5.75
C LEU A 59 -5.59 -24.07 7.22
N ILE A 60 -6.72 -24.44 7.81
CA ILE A 60 -6.77 -24.92 9.19
C ILE A 60 -6.28 -26.37 9.24
N GLU A 61 -6.74 -27.17 8.30
CA GLU A 61 -6.37 -28.60 8.20
C GLU A 61 -4.86 -28.76 7.98
N THR A 62 -4.24 -27.83 7.23
CA THR A 62 -2.80 -27.82 6.98
C THR A 62 -1.99 -27.05 8.02
N ASN A 63 -2.64 -26.44 9.04
CA ASN A 63 -2.01 -25.55 10.04
C ASN A 63 -1.28 -24.33 9.43
N GLU A 64 -1.65 -23.93 8.23
CA GLU A 64 -1.03 -22.80 7.51
C GLU A 64 -1.71 -21.44 7.80
N LEU A 65 -2.89 -21.45 8.46
CA LEU A 65 -3.64 -20.23 8.74
C LEU A 65 -2.83 -19.22 9.58
N SER A 66 -2.06 -19.69 10.55
CA SER A 66 -1.20 -18.83 11.38
C SER A 66 -0.02 -18.23 10.58
N LEU A 67 0.53 -18.97 9.60
CA LEU A 67 1.59 -18.50 8.72
C LEU A 67 1.08 -17.43 7.75
N LEU A 68 -0.18 -17.55 7.33
CA LEU A 68 -0.82 -16.58 6.43
C LEU A 68 -0.67 -15.16 6.96
N ARG A 69 -0.80 -14.96 8.25
CA ARG A 69 -0.72 -13.67 8.94
C ARG A 69 0.55 -12.88 8.61
N THR A 70 1.69 -13.56 8.53
CA THR A 70 3.01 -12.94 8.29
C THR A 70 3.56 -13.20 6.88
N THR A 71 2.79 -13.89 6.04
CA THR A 71 3.15 -14.14 4.65
C THR A 71 2.96 -12.86 3.82
N PRO A 72 4.01 -12.30 3.18
CA PRO A 72 3.87 -11.14 2.32
C PRO A 72 3.26 -11.52 0.95
N GLY A 73 2.72 -10.51 0.28
CA GLY A 73 2.11 -10.73 -1.02
C GLY A 73 0.66 -11.24 -0.91
N SER A 74 -0.02 -11.35 -2.05
CA SER A 74 -1.42 -11.79 -2.08
C SER A 74 -1.50 -13.31 -2.14
N TYR A 75 -1.84 -13.96 -1.04
CA TYR A 75 -1.95 -15.43 -0.95
C TYR A 75 -2.94 -15.99 -1.99
N LEU A 76 -4.07 -15.33 -2.16
CA LEU A 76 -5.07 -15.69 -3.17
C LEU A 76 -4.67 -15.31 -4.59
N GLY A 77 -3.50 -14.69 -4.78
CA GLY A 77 -3.16 -14.04 -6.03
C GLY A 77 -3.90 -12.71 -6.18
N SER A 78 -3.65 -12.03 -7.28
CA SER A 78 -4.24 -10.71 -7.57
C SER A 78 -4.69 -10.64 -9.02
N CYS A 79 -5.56 -9.68 -9.32
CA CYS A 79 -5.91 -9.33 -10.70
C CYS A 79 -5.95 -7.82 -10.87
N ARG A 80 -5.96 -7.40 -12.12
CA ARG A 80 -6.13 -6.00 -12.55
C ARG A 80 -7.32 -5.90 -13.51
N TYR A 81 -8.45 -6.50 -13.12
CA TYR A 81 -9.66 -6.51 -13.92
C TYR A 81 -10.59 -5.34 -13.51
N LYS A 82 -10.96 -4.50 -14.47
CA LYS A 82 -11.93 -3.42 -14.29
C LYS A 82 -13.29 -3.86 -14.79
N LEU A 83 -14.29 -3.79 -13.92
CA LEU A 83 -15.68 -3.99 -14.33
C LEU A 83 -16.14 -2.83 -15.23
N PRO A 84 -16.94 -3.09 -16.27
CA PRO A 84 -17.53 -2.06 -17.11
C PRO A 84 -18.36 -1.05 -16.33
N GLU A 85 -18.38 0.22 -16.78
CA GLU A 85 -19.23 1.26 -16.17
C GLU A 85 -20.72 1.03 -16.42
N ASP A 86 -21.06 0.46 -17.57
CA ASP A 86 -22.44 0.13 -17.89
C ASP A 86 -22.91 -1.09 -17.10
N LEU A 87 -23.80 -0.86 -16.14
CA LEU A 87 -24.41 -1.93 -15.34
C LEU A 87 -25.34 -2.86 -16.14
N ASN A 88 -25.52 -2.66 -17.45
CA ASN A 88 -26.23 -3.61 -18.34
C ASN A 88 -25.26 -4.59 -19.00
N ASP A 89 -23.95 -4.44 -18.81
CA ASP A 89 -22.96 -5.36 -19.38
C ASP A 89 -23.22 -6.81 -18.91
N PRO A 90 -23.11 -7.80 -19.82
CA PRO A 90 -23.39 -9.21 -19.52
C PRO A 90 -22.48 -9.80 -18.43
N VAL A 91 -21.37 -9.17 -18.06
CA VAL A 91 -20.50 -9.64 -16.97
C VAL A 91 -21.21 -9.60 -15.62
N TYR A 92 -22.10 -8.63 -15.38
CA TYR A 92 -22.82 -8.51 -14.12
C TYR A 92 -23.79 -9.67 -13.86
N PRO A 93 -24.75 -9.99 -14.75
CA PRO A 93 -25.59 -11.16 -14.55
C PRO A 93 -24.78 -12.45 -14.49
N LEU A 94 -23.67 -12.58 -15.23
CA LEU A 94 -22.78 -13.73 -15.13
C LEU A 94 -22.18 -13.88 -13.73
N LEU A 95 -21.63 -12.81 -13.14
CA LEU A 95 -21.10 -12.80 -11.78
C LEU A 95 -22.18 -13.16 -10.75
N PHE A 96 -23.36 -12.53 -10.83
CA PHE A 96 -24.44 -12.77 -9.87
C PHE A 96 -25.03 -14.18 -9.97
N ASN A 97 -25.09 -14.77 -11.17
CA ASN A 97 -25.43 -16.17 -11.34
C ASN A 97 -24.41 -17.09 -10.66
N LYS A 98 -23.11 -16.77 -10.77
CA LYS A 98 -22.05 -17.51 -10.05
C LYS A 98 -22.17 -17.33 -8.54
N PHE A 99 -22.38 -16.12 -8.04
CA PHE A 99 -22.63 -15.90 -6.61
C PHE A 99 -23.81 -16.73 -6.10
N THR A 100 -24.92 -16.71 -6.82
CA THR A 100 -26.12 -17.47 -6.47
C THR A 100 -25.86 -18.98 -6.48
N SER A 101 -25.20 -19.51 -7.51
CA SER A 101 -24.89 -20.95 -7.63
C SER A 101 -23.99 -21.47 -6.53
N HIS A 102 -23.14 -20.61 -5.94
CA HIS A 102 -22.30 -20.92 -4.80
C HIS A 102 -22.88 -20.47 -3.45
N GLY A 103 -24.15 -20.03 -3.41
CA GLY A 103 -24.80 -19.60 -2.16
C GLY A 103 -24.14 -18.40 -1.47
N ILE A 104 -23.44 -17.55 -2.24
CA ILE A 104 -22.71 -16.39 -1.68
C ILE A 104 -23.70 -15.35 -1.18
N GLY A 105 -23.56 -14.99 0.10
CA GLY A 105 -24.31 -13.90 0.74
C GLY A 105 -23.40 -12.77 1.23
N TYR A 106 -22.10 -13.03 1.34
CA TYR A 106 -21.12 -12.07 1.83
C TYR A 106 -19.93 -12.03 0.89
N PHE A 107 -19.62 -10.84 0.37
CA PHE A 107 -18.53 -10.60 -0.55
C PHE A 107 -17.55 -9.58 0.05
N PHE A 108 -16.28 -9.95 0.13
CA PHE A 108 -15.21 -9.10 0.63
C PHE A 108 -14.14 -8.91 -0.44
N TYR A 109 -13.69 -7.66 -0.61
CA TYR A 109 -12.63 -7.38 -1.56
C TYR A 109 -11.54 -6.53 -0.90
N ILE A 110 -10.35 -7.12 -0.77
CA ILE A 110 -9.20 -6.48 -0.13
C ILE A 110 -8.39 -5.77 -1.22
N GLY A 111 -8.33 -4.44 -1.17
CA GLY A 111 -7.63 -3.68 -2.22
C GLY A 111 -7.66 -2.17 -2.07
N GLY A 112 -7.10 -1.49 -3.07
CA GLY A 112 -7.04 -0.04 -3.19
C GLY A 112 -8.21 0.56 -3.97
N ASN A 113 -7.97 1.72 -4.59
CA ASN A 113 -8.98 2.50 -5.32
C ASN A 113 -9.77 1.69 -6.36
N ASP A 114 -9.09 0.98 -7.27
CA ASP A 114 -9.74 0.15 -8.29
C ASP A 114 -10.58 -0.99 -7.69
N SER A 115 -10.19 -1.48 -6.51
CA SER A 115 -10.94 -2.52 -5.80
C SER A 115 -12.21 -1.94 -5.16
N MET A 116 -12.15 -0.72 -4.65
CA MET A 116 -13.31 -0.01 -4.13
C MET A 116 -14.29 0.34 -5.27
N ASP A 117 -13.80 0.68 -6.45
CA ASP A 117 -14.64 0.82 -7.67
C ASP A 117 -15.35 -0.49 -8.02
N THR A 118 -14.67 -1.64 -7.92
CA THR A 118 -15.29 -2.96 -8.09
C THR A 118 -16.42 -3.19 -7.08
N VAL A 119 -16.18 -2.92 -5.79
CA VAL A 119 -17.21 -3.03 -4.72
C VAL A 119 -18.37 -2.10 -4.97
N SER A 120 -18.11 -0.84 -5.39
CA SER A 120 -19.13 0.14 -5.77
C SER A 120 -20.04 -0.39 -6.88
N LYS A 121 -19.46 -0.84 -7.99
CA LYS A 121 -20.20 -1.34 -9.15
C LYS A 121 -21.05 -2.58 -8.81
N LEU A 122 -20.48 -3.54 -8.08
CA LEU A 122 -21.19 -4.73 -7.64
C LEU A 122 -22.35 -4.41 -6.68
N SER A 123 -22.15 -3.51 -5.72
CA SER A 123 -23.21 -3.10 -4.78
C SER A 123 -24.33 -2.33 -5.47
N ARG A 124 -24.01 -1.47 -6.47
CA ARG A 124 -24.99 -0.77 -7.29
C ARG A 124 -25.80 -1.73 -8.15
N TYR A 125 -25.15 -2.73 -8.77
CA TYR A 125 -25.86 -3.75 -9.53
C TYR A 125 -26.73 -4.62 -8.62
N ALA A 126 -26.24 -5.02 -7.43
CA ALA A 126 -27.04 -5.75 -6.44
C ALA A 126 -28.33 -5.00 -6.09
N LYS A 127 -28.23 -3.68 -5.85
CA LYS A 127 -29.39 -2.82 -5.58
C LYS A 127 -30.36 -2.81 -6.76
N LYS A 128 -29.87 -2.73 -8.01
CA LYS A 128 -30.68 -2.75 -9.24
C LYS A 128 -31.53 -4.02 -9.38
N ILE A 129 -30.97 -5.18 -8.98
CA ILE A 129 -31.66 -6.48 -9.10
C ILE A 129 -32.31 -6.97 -7.78
N ASN A 130 -32.33 -6.14 -6.73
CA ASN A 130 -32.78 -6.48 -5.38
C ASN A 130 -32.07 -7.72 -4.79
N SER A 131 -30.78 -7.87 -5.01
CA SER A 131 -29.97 -8.92 -4.39
C SER A 131 -29.67 -8.57 -2.94
N ASP A 132 -29.64 -9.59 -2.08
CA ASP A 132 -29.34 -9.45 -0.65
C ASP A 132 -27.87 -9.72 -0.29
N ILE A 133 -27.01 -9.89 -1.28
CA ILE A 133 -25.57 -10.06 -1.08
C ILE A 133 -24.98 -8.78 -0.49
N ARG A 134 -24.13 -8.94 0.55
CA ARG A 134 -23.43 -7.84 1.20
C ARG A 134 -22.04 -7.68 0.60
N PHE A 135 -21.71 -6.48 0.13
CA PHE A 135 -20.44 -6.14 -0.50
C PHE A 135 -19.65 -5.20 0.40
N ILE A 136 -18.50 -5.64 0.89
CA ILE A 136 -17.62 -4.88 1.78
C ILE A 136 -16.22 -4.77 1.17
N GLY A 137 -15.71 -3.55 1.10
CA GLY A 137 -14.32 -3.25 0.80
C GLY A 137 -13.46 -3.29 2.06
N VAL A 138 -12.33 -3.96 2.00
CA VAL A 138 -11.31 -3.93 3.04
C VAL A 138 -10.11 -3.16 2.48
N PRO A 139 -9.73 -2.01 3.09
CA PRO A 139 -8.70 -1.16 2.52
C PRO A 139 -7.34 -1.85 2.51
N LYS A 140 -6.56 -1.61 1.48
CA LYS A 140 -5.17 -2.05 1.35
C LYS A 140 -4.47 -1.22 0.28
N THR A 141 -3.42 -0.53 0.63
CA THR A 141 -2.38 0.01 -0.28
C THR A 141 -1.19 0.50 0.54
N ILE A 142 0.02 0.42 -0.04
CA ILE A 142 1.21 1.06 0.55
C ILE A 142 1.24 2.56 0.27
N ASP A 143 0.50 3.03 -0.74
CA ASP A 143 0.53 4.40 -1.21
C ASP A 143 -0.18 5.38 -0.27
N ASN A 144 -0.99 4.86 0.67
CA ASN A 144 -1.75 5.64 1.66
C ASN A 144 -2.67 6.71 1.06
N ASP A 145 -3.17 6.43 -0.14
CA ASP A 145 -3.88 7.36 -1.02
C ASP A 145 -5.42 7.26 -0.96
N LEU A 146 -5.98 6.37 -0.14
CA LEU A 146 -7.43 6.26 0.01
C LEU A 146 -7.97 7.40 0.88
N VAL A 147 -9.05 8.04 0.41
CA VAL A 147 -9.77 9.08 1.16
C VAL A 147 -10.68 8.48 2.23
N HIS A 148 -11.22 9.31 3.12
CA HIS A 148 -12.10 8.92 4.23
C HIS A 148 -11.49 7.95 5.27
N THR A 149 -10.21 7.67 5.19
CA THR A 149 -9.48 6.87 6.18
C THR A 149 -8.21 7.60 6.61
N ASP A 150 -7.82 7.50 7.87
CA ASP A 150 -6.57 8.12 8.36
C ASP A 150 -5.37 7.57 7.59
N HIS A 151 -5.24 6.27 7.51
CA HIS A 151 -4.21 5.58 6.74
C HIS A 151 -4.72 4.23 6.25
N THR A 152 -3.86 3.51 5.52
CA THR A 152 -4.22 2.23 4.89
C THR A 152 -3.30 1.11 5.33
N PRO A 153 -3.84 -0.13 5.55
CA PRO A 153 -3.01 -1.30 5.77
C PRO A 153 -2.00 -1.53 4.65
N GLY A 154 -0.75 -1.69 5.02
CA GLY A 154 0.40 -1.81 4.12
C GLY A 154 1.32 -0.60 4.18
N PHE A 155 0.79 0.61 4.40
CA PHE A 155 1.60 1.83 4.51
C PHE A 155 2.57 1.77 5.70
N GLY A 156 2.09 1.40 6.89
CA GLY A 156 2.92 1.40 8.11
C GLY A 156 4.16 0.50 7.99
N SER A 157 4.01 -0.71 7.45
CA SER A 157 5.13 -1.63 7.24
C SER A 157 6.07 -1.16 6.12
N ALA A 158 5.54 -0.64 5.02
CA ALA A 158 6.36 -0.08 3.94
C ALA A 158 7.12 1.17 4.41
N ALA A 159 6.49 2.07 5.17
CA ALA A 159 7.13 3.24 5.78
C ALA A 159 8.26 2.84 6.75
N LYS A 160 8.04 1.79 7.56
CA LYS A 160 9.08 1.23 8.44
C LYS A 160 10.26 0.69 7.66
N TYR A 161 9.99 -0.05 6.57
CA TYR A 161 11.04 -0.53 5.67
C TYR A 161 11.83 0.64 5.08
N VAL A 162 11.16 1.63 4.49
CA VAL A 162 11.81 2.81 3.89
C VAL A 162 12.67 3.54 4.91
N ALA A 163 12.12 3.86 6.08
CA ALA A 163 12.86 4.56 7.14
C ALA A 163 14.09 3.76 7.62
N SER A 164 13.97 2.43 7.74
CA SER A 164 15.06 1.55 8.17
C SER A 164 16.16 1.50 7.11
N MET A 165 15.81 1.24 5.84
CA MET A 165 16.78 1.19 4.74
C MET A 165 17.50 2.52 4.55
N VAL A 166 16.79 3.64 4.59
CA VAL A 166 17.38 4.98 4.47
C VAL A 166 18.35 5.26 5.63
N ARG A 167 17.99 4.84 6.86
CA ARG A 167 18.90 4.96 8.03
C ARG A 167 20.14 4.14 7.87
N GLU A 168 20.04 2.89 7.44
CA GLU A 168 21.18 1.99 7.21
C GLU A 168 22.07 2.50 6.08
N VAL A 169 21.47 2.97 4.98
CA VAL A 169 22.20 3.61 3.87
C VAL A 169 22.93 4.88 4.32
N ALA A 170 22.31 5.69 5.19
CA ALA A 170 22.94 6.90 5.73
C ALA A 170 24.17 6.56 6.61
N ILE A 171 24.08 5.50 7.40
CA ILE A 171 25.22 5.02 8.19
C ILE A 171 26.34 4.48 7.28
N ASP A 172 26.03 3.65 6.29
CA ASP A 172 27.01 3.17 5.30
C ASP A 172 27.69 4.33 4.56
N ALA A 173 26.92 5.32 4.13
CA ALA A 173 27.46 6.50 3.45
C ALA A 173 28.40 7.31 4.35
N SER A 174 28.16 7.37 5.66
CA SER A 174 28.90 8.21 6.61
C SER A 174 30.34 7.78 6.84
N VAL A 175 30.73 6.54 6.47
CA VAL A 175 32.12 6.03 6.69
C VAL A 175 33.18 6.71 5.82
N TYR A 176 32.75 7.44 4.76
CA TYR A 176 33.66 8.15 3.86
C TYR A 176 33.56 9.68 4.05
N ASP A 177 33.71 10.15 5.28
CA ASP A 177 33.55 11.55 5.68
C ASP A 177 34.60 12.51 5.10
N ASN A 178 35.69 11.99 4.58
CA ASN A 178 36.77 12.75 3.93
C ASN A 178 36.56 13.05 2.44
N LYS A 179 35.44 12.60 1.86
CA LYS A 179 35.10 12.82 0.44
C LYS A 179 33.62 13.13 0.28
N LYS A 180 33.31 14.12 -0.54
CA LYS A 180 31.95 14.46 -0.90
C LYS A 180 31.32 13.37 -1.76
N SER A 181 30.11 12.93 -1.37
CA SER A 181 29.33 11.96 -2.11
C SER A 181 27.82 12.21 -1.96
N VAL A 182 27.03 11.74 -2.92
CA VAL A 182 25.57 11.80 -2.88
C VAL A 182 25.02 10.38 -3.06
N THR A 183 24.07 10.00 -2.23
CA THR A 183 23.27 8.78 -2.43
C THR A 183 21.82 9.20 -2.64
N ILE A 184 21.24 8.82 -3.78
CA ILE A 184 19.85 9.09 -4.13
C ILE A 184 19.05 7.81 -3.92
N VAL A 185 18.00 7.86 -3.10
CA VAL A 185 17.11 6.72 -2.84
C VAL A 185 15.77 7.00 -3.51
N GLU A 186 15.44 6.18 -4.50
CA GLU A 186 14.16 6.23 -5.21
C GLU A 186 13.14 5.32 -4.52
N ILE A 187 11.97 5.88 -4.23
CA ILE A 187 10.91 5.28 -3.42
C ILE A 187 9.61 5.29 -4.22
N MET A 188 8.80 4.24 -4.10
CA MET A 188 7.48 4.16 -4.73
C MET A 188 6.55 5.30 -4.28
N GLY A 189 5.69 5.74 -5.18
CA GLY A 189 4.70 6.78 -4.95
C GLY A 189 4.50 7.63 -6.20
N ARG A 190 3.61 7.18 -7.12
CA ARG A 190 3.38 7.86 -8.40
C ARG A 190 2.76 9.24 -8.23
N HIS A 191 1.65 9.30 -7.49
CA HIS A 191 0.82 10.50 -7.33
C HIS A 191 0.80 11.03 -5.91
N ALA A 192 1.17 10.19 -4.93
CA ALA A 192 1.20 10.54 -3.53
C ALA A 192 2.55 10.16 -2.90
N GLY A 193 3.17 11.10 -2.20
CA GLY A 193 4.52 11.00 -1.68
C GLY A 193 4.62 10.42 -0.26
N TRP A 194 3.59 9.77 0.26
CA TRP A 194 3.55 9.29 1.65
C TRP A 194 4.73 8.39 2.04
N LEU A 195 5.13 7.44 1.18
CA LEU A 195 6.27 6.57 1.46
C LEU A 195 7.60 7.33 1.39
N THR A 196 7.74 8.23 0.42
CA THR A 196 8.94 9.05 0.32
C THR A 196 9.08 9.99 1.52
N ALA A 197 7.97 10.60 1.96
CA ALA A 197 7.90 11.39 3.17
C ALA A 197 8.31 10.59 4.42
N ALA A 198 7.95 9.30 4.49
CA ALA A 198 8.32 8.41 5.60
C ALA A 198 9.83 8.20 5.74
N SER A 199 10.64 8.49 4.72
CA SER A 199 12.10 8.48 4.81
C SER A 199 12.62 9.46 5.87
N ALA A 200 11.88 10.53 6.18
CA ALA A 200 12.22 11.47 7.26
C ALA A 200 12.28 10.82 8.65
N LEU A 201 11.54 9.72 8.87
CA LEU A 201 11.59 8.94 10.11
C LEU A 201 12.96 8.27 10.34
N ALA A 202 13.83 8.19 9.32
CA ALA A 202 15.19 7.70 9.45
C ALA A 202 16.05 8.58 10.37
N ARG A 203 15.74 9.85 10.48
CA ARG A 203 16.47 10.83 11.29
C ARG A 203 16.26 10.57 12.78
N LYS A 204 17.31 10.76 13.56
CA LYS A 204 17.29 10.78 15.02
C LYS A 204 17.48 12.19 15.58
N TYR A 205 18.33 12.97 14.92
CA TYR A 205 18.68 14.34 15.32
C TYR A 205 18.50 15.28 14.14
N ASP A 206 18.37 16.57 14.46
CA ASP A 206 18.40 17.62 13.45
C ASP A 206 19.74 17.58 12.71
N GLY A 207 19.64 17.62 11.38
CA GLY A 207 20.82 17.54 10.53
C GLY A 207 21.23 16.12 10.10
N ASP A 208 20.57 15.07 10.58
CA ASP A 208 20.75 13.72 10.08
C ASP A 208 20.23 13.57 8.63
N ASN A 209 20.80 12.59 7.92
CA ASN A 209 20.26 12.15 6.61
C ASN A 209 18.94 11.35 6.78
N PRO A 210 18.06 11.45 5.76
CA PRO A 210 18.16 12.18 4.50
C PRO A 210 18.02 13.69 4.70
N ARG A 211 18.80 14.48 3.96
CA ARG A 211 18.78 15.95 4.05
C ARG A 211 17.80 16.60 3.08
N LEU A 212 17.43 15.88 2.05
CA LEU A 212 16.51 16.34 1.01
C LEU A 212 15.50 15.22 0.72
N ILE A 213 14.23 15.59 0.64
CA ILE A 213 13.12 14.68 0.34
C ILE A 213 12.21 15.37 -0.68
N TYR A 214 12.09 14.79 -1.87
CA TYR A 214 11.28 15.35 -2.95
C TYR A 214 10.04 14.48 -3.19
N LEU A 215 8.87 15.09 -3.06
CA LEU A 215 7.57 14.46 -3.19
C LEU A 215 6.89 14.82 -4.51
N PRO A 216 5.99 14.00 -5.05
CA PRO A 216 5.25 14.31 -6.27
C PRO A 216 4.22 15.45 -6.09
N GLU A 217 3.89 15.81 -4.85
CA GLU A 217 2.96 16.91 -4.54
C GLU A 217 3.53 18.29 -4.87
N THR A 218 4.85 18.40 -5.08
CA THR A 218 5.52 19.65 -5.43
C THR A 218 6.27 19.53 -6.74
N ALA A 219 6.18 20.55 -7.60
CA ALA A 219 6.90 20.55 -8.86
C ALA A 219 8.43 20.52 -8.63
N PHE A 220 9.10 19.56 -9.27
CA PHE A 220 10.54 19.40 -9.18
C PHE A 220 11.25 20.37 -10.13
N ASP A 221 12.17 21.19 -9.59
CA ASP A 221 13.03 22.07 -10.34
C ASP A 221 14.48 21.55 -10.33
N GLN A 222 14.97 21.14 -11.47
CA GLN A 222 16.30 20.55 -11.64
C GLN A 222 17.45 21.49 -11.27
N GLU A 223 17.34 22.79 -11.61
CA GLU A 223 18.37 23.77 -11.28
C GLU A 223 18.39 24.07 -9.78
N ALA A 224 17.21 24.23 -9.18
CA ALA A 224 17.09 24.43 -7.74
C ALA A 224 17.61 23.20 -6.98
N PHE A 225 17.33 21.99 -7.45
CA PHE A 225 17.88 20.74 -6.91
C PHE A 225 19.41 20.73 -6.90
N LEU A 226 20.05 21.00 -8.04
CA LEU A 226 21.52 21.04 -8.15
C LEU A 226 22.14 22.08 -7.22
N LYS A 227 21.59 23.30 -7.17
CA LYS A 227 22.04 24.34 -6.23
C LYS A 227 21.91 23.92 -4.78
N LYS A 228 20.79 23.24 -4.43
CA LYS A 228 20.53 22.75 -3.07
C LYS A 228 21.51 21.64 -2.70
N VAL A 229 21.73 20.66 -3.57
CA VAL A 229 22.74 19.58 -3.38
C VAL A 229 24.12 20.17 -3.17
N GLN A 230 24.55 21.11 -4.01
CA GLN A 230 25.86 21.76 -3.91
C GLN A 230 26.04 22.48 -2.56
N LYS A 231 25.01 23.23 -2.14
CA LYS A 231 25.01 23.92 -0.85
C LYS A 231 25.05 22.94 0.32
N MET A 232 24.27 21.84 0.29
CA MET A 232 24.25 20.84 1.36
C MET A 232 25.58 20.12 1.51
N LEU A 233 26.29 19.88 0.40
CA LEU A 233 27.64 19.27 0.41
C LEU A 233 28.72 20.13 1.08
N GLU A 234 28.45 21.38 1.42
CA GLU A 234 29.36 22.22 2.21
C GLU A 234 29.40 21.80 3.69
N THR A 235 28.25 21.31 4.21
CA THR A 235 28.08 20.95 5.63
C THR A 235 27.84 19.46 5.86
N THR A 236 27.41 18.73 4.82
CA THR A 236 27.08 17.30 4.87
C THR A 236 27.84 16.58 3.75
N PRO A 237 29.06 16.07 4.00
CA PRO A 237 29.90 15.48 2.96
C PRO A 237 29.28 14.23 2.32
N ASN A 238 28.49 13.47 3.08
CA ASN A 238 27.80 12.27 2.59
C ASN A 238 26.29 12.51 2.58
N LEU A 239 25.81 13.17 1.54
CA LEU A 239 24.43 13.57 1.40
C LEU A 239 23.55 12.40 0.95
N VAL A 240 22.47 12.14 1.67
CA VAL A 240 21.38 11.25 1.22
C VAL A 240 20.18 12.08 0.81
N VAL A 241 19.68 11.81 -0.39
CA VAL A 241 18.49 12.43 -0.98
C VAL A 241 17.47 11.33 -1.23
N CYS A 242 16.26 11.51 -0.75
CA CYS A 242 15.13 10.63 -1.05
C CYS A 242 14.21 11.29 -2.08
N ILE A 243 13.80 10.54 -3.08
CA ILE A 243 12.90 11.02 -4.12
C ILE A 243 11.77 10.02 -4.34
N SER A 244 10.59 10.53 -4.65
CA SER A 244 9.53 9.70 -5.19
C SER A 244 9.79 9.35 -6.66
N GLU A 245 9.42 8.15 -7.10
CA GLU A 245 9.43 7.77 -8.52
C GLU A 245 8.58 8.71 -9.37
N GLY A 246 7.54 9.32 -8.76
CA GLY A 246 6.56 10.20 -9.40
C GLY A 246 6.91 11.69 -9.39
N ILE A 247 8.14 12.10 -9.03
CA ILE A 247 8.54 13.50 -9.14
C ILE A 247 8.44 13.99 -10.59
N HIS A 248 7.89 15.17 -10.79
CA HIS A 248 7.64 15.74 -12.11
C HIS A 248 7.88 17.24 -12.13
N ASP A 249 8.16 17.79 -13.30
CA ASP A 249 8.33 19.21 -13.50
C ASP A 249 6.99 19.98 -13.41
N LYS A 250 7.06 21.30 -13.51
CA LYS A 250 5.88 22.19 -13.51
C LYS A 250 4.88 21.94 -14.64
N ASN A 251 5.28 21.20 -15.69
CA ASN A 251 4.43 20.85 -16.82
C ASN A 251 3.81 19.46 -16.66
N GLY A 252 4.12 18.74 -15.56
CA GLY A 252 3.67 17.38 -15.30
C GLY A 252 4.52 16.30 -16.00
N THR A 253 5.71 16.64 -16.55
CA THR A 253 6.61 15.66 -17.15
C THR A 253 7.39 14.95 -16.03
N PHE A 254 7.27 13.63 -15.94
CA PHE A 254 8.02 12.87 -14.95
C PHE A 254 9.52 12.92 -15.19
N VAL A 255 10.30 13.02 -14.13
CA VAL A 255 11.77 13.09 -14.21
C VAL A 255 12.35 11.85 -14.90
N CYS A 256 11.78 10.67 -14.69
CA CYS A 256 12.20 9.44 -15.40
C CYS A 256 12.03 9.52 -16.92
N GLU A 257 11.09 10.31 -17.45
CA GLU A 257 10.91 10.50 -18.90
C GLU A 257 12.10 11.25 -19.53
N LEU A 258 12.82 12.03 -18.75
CA LEU A 258 14.02 12.74 -19.22
C LEU A 258 15.21 11.78 -19.44
N ALA A 259 15.14 10.56 -18.90
CA ALA A 259 16.16 9.53 -19.10
C ALA A 259 15.99 8.74 -20.41
N GLY A 260 14.84 8.85 -21.10
CA GLY A 260 14.52 8.13 -22.34
C GLY A 260 13.08 7.61 -22.37
N ASP A 261 12.80 6.75 -23.35
CA ASP A 261 11.46 6.16 -23.51
C ASP A 261 11.16 5.18 -22.37
N ILE A 262 10.10 5.44 -21.64
CA ILE A 262 9.58 4.58 -20.56
C ILE A 262 8.36 3.82 -21.06
N GLY A 263 8.36 2.49 -20.92
CA GLY A 263 7.23 1.64 -21.28
C GLY A 263 5.97 1.94 -20.48
N THR A 264 4.85 1.34 -20.90
CA THR A 264 3.57 1.40 -20.18
C THR A 264 3.22 0.05 -19.56
N ASP A 265 2.53 0.07 -18.43
CA ASP A 265 1.96 -1.14 -17.81
C ASP A 265 0.68 -1.61 -18.55
N THR A 266 0.11 -2.73 -18.11
CA THR A 266 -1.10 -3.31 -18.70
C THR A 266 -2.36 -2.43 -18.60
N PHE A 267 -2.32 -1.35 -17.81
CA PHE A 267 -3.39 -0.34 -17.71
C PHE A 267 -3.12 0.92 -18.52
N GLY A 268 -1.99 0.98 -19.25
CA GLY A 268 -1.57 2.15 -20.01
C GLY A 268 -0.90 3.23 -19.16
N HIS A 269 -0.57 2.95 -17.88
CA HIS A 269 0.22 3.88 -17.08
C HIS A 269 1.70 3.75 -17.42
N LYS A 270 2.40 4.87 -17.48
CA LYS A 270 3.86 4.91 -17.67
C LYS A 270 4.55 4.12 -16.54
N MET A 271 5.55 3.29 -16.88
CA MET A 271 6.37 2.61 -15.89
C MET A 271 7.39 3.59 -15.31
N LEU A 272 7.08 4.17 -14.13
CA LEU A 272 7.93 5.16 -13.49
C LEU A 272 9.10 4.46 -12.79
N THR A 273 10.25 4.40 -13.45
CA THR A 273 11.52 3.91 -12.89
C THR A 273 12.66 4.68 -13.52
N GLY A 274 13.74 4.89 -12.76
CA GLY A 274 14.95 5.52 -13.27
C GLY A 274 15.09 7.02 -13.02
N SER A 275 14.19 7.65 -12.27
CA SER A 275 14.36 9.03 -11.80
C SER A 275 15.65 9.19 -11.01
N GLY A 276 15.96 8.22 -10.11
CA GLY A 276 17.19 8.19 -9.33
C GLY A 276 18.43 8.07 -10.21
N LYS A 277 18.38 7.23 -11.25
CA LYS A 277 19.49 7.07 -12.19
C LYS A 277 19.72 8.31 -13.05
N TYR A 278 18.66 8.95 -13.49
CA TYR A 278 18.74 10.23 -14.18
C TYR A 278 19.45 11.29 -13.34
N LEU A 279 18.98 11.46 -12.08
CA LEU A 279 19.58 12.43 -11.16
C LEU A 279 21.01 12.08 -10.74
N GLU A 280 21.35 10.78 -10.65
CA GLU A 280 22.73 10.32 -10.42
C GLU A 280 23.66 10.85 -11.51
N ASN A 281 23.29 10.66 -12.78
CA ASN A 281 24.08 11.14 -13.93
C ASN A 281 24.17 12.67 -13.93
N LEU A 282 23.05 13.35 -13.70
CA LEU A 282 22.96 14.81 -13.64
C LEU A 282 23.90 15.39 -12.56
N VAL A 283 23.87 14.88 -11.32
CA VAL A 283 24.74 15.36 -10.23
C VAL A 283 26.19 15.05 -10.52
N LYS A 284 26.48 13.88 -11.09
CA LYS A 284 27.85 13.51 -11.49
C LYS A 284 28.44 14.44 -12.53
N GLU A 285 27.64 14.81 -13.54
CA GLU A 285 28.06 15.70 -14.64
C GLU A 285 28.18 17.14 -14.19
N GLN A 286 27.24 17.65 -13.41
CA GLN A 286 27.15 19.08 -13.07
C GLN A 286 27.95 19.46 -11.80
N ILE A 287 28.10 18.55 -10.85
CA ILE A 287 28.78 18.81 -9.56
C ILE A 287 30.14 18.09 -9.47
N GLY A 288 30.30 16.96 -10.16
CA GLY A 288 31.58 16.23 -10.24
C GLY A 288 31.94 15.43 -8.97
N VAL A 289 30.94 15.09 -8.14
CA VAL A 289 31.15 14.26 -6.95
C VAL A 289 30.78 12.80 -7.22
N LYS A 290 31.19 11.89 -6.33
CA LYS A 290 30.73 10.49 -6.39
C LYS A 290 29.24 10.43 -6.08
N VAL A 291 28.47 9.81 -6.97
CA VAL A 291 27.03 9.61 -6.80
C VAL A 291 26.67 8.15 -6.97
N ARG A 292 25.64 7.70 -6.28
CA ARG A 292 24.96 6.41 -6.51
C ARG A 292 23.46 6.60 -6.37
N SER A 293 22.68 5.84 -7.11
CA SER A 293 21.24 5.70 -6.93
C SER A 293 20.89 4.30 -6.44
N ILE A 294 19.86 4.21 -5.62
CA ILE A 294 19.29 2.99 -5.07
C ILE A 294 17.78 3.06 -5.30
N GLU A 295 17.24 2.11 -6.05
CA GLU A 295 15.80 1.95 -6.24
C GLU A 295 15.30 0.91 -5.24
N LEU A 296 14.42 1.28 -4.31
CA LEU A 296 13.84 0.32 -3.34
C LEU A 296 12.86 -0.63 -4.01
N ASN A 297 12.22 -0.21 -5.08
CA ASN A 297 11.35 -0.99 -5.94
C ASN A 297 10.39 -1.89 -5.13
N VAL A 298 10.12 -3.12 -5.57
CA VAL A 298 9.16 -4.04 -4.93
C VAL A 298 9.53 -4.47 -3.50
N CYS A 299 10.82 -4.35 -3.11
CA CYS A 299 11.28 -4.74 -1.77
C CYS A 299 10.54 -3.99 -0.65
N GLN A 300 10.17 -2.72 -0.88
CA GLN A 300 9.49 -1.90 0.11
C GLN A 300 8.05 -2.35 0.44
N ARG A 301 7.44 -3.22 -0.40
CA ARG A 301 6.08 -3.71 -0.20
C ARG A 301 5.98 -5.20 0.17
N CYS A 302 7.09 -5.91 0.25
CA CYS A 302 7.10 -7.35 0.48
C CYS A 302 8.04 -7.82 1.60
N SER A 303 8.67 -6.90 2.35
CA SER A 303 9.57 -7.28 3.42
C SER A 303 8.80 -7.74 4.65
N SER A 304 8.95 -9.00 5.03
CA SER A 304 8.40 -9.56 6.27
C SER A 304 9.23 -9.18 7.50
N GLU A 305 10.53 -8.93 7.35
CA GLU A 305 11.44 -8.57 8.45
C GLU A 305 11.13 -7.18 9.05
N TYR A 306 10.60 -6.28 8.24
CA TYR A 306 10.25 -4.92 8.65
C TYR A 306 8.76 -4.70 8.88
N LEU A 307 7.99 -5.77 9.15
CA LEU A 307 6.59 -5.63 9.53
C LEU A 307 6.42 -4.71 10.74
N SER A 308 5.50 -3.76 10.63
CA SER A 308 5.03 -3.00 11.79
C SER A 308 3.95 -3.81 12.51
N ALA A 309 4.08 -3.95 13.84
CA ALA A 309 3.05 -4.62 14.62
C ALA A 309 1.74 -3.82 14.63
N THR A 310 1.83 -2.47 14.62
CA THR A 310 0.66 -1.59 14.47
C THR A 310 -0.07 -1.92 13.16
N ASP A 311 0.62 -1.83 12.03
CA ASP A 311 0.05 -2.05 10.69
C ASP A 311 -0.54 -3.46 10.52
N LEU A 312 0.15 -4.50 11.02
CA LEU A 312 -0.35 -5.87 10.96
C LEU A 312 -1.63 -6.05 11.78
N ASN A 313 -1.66 -5.57 13.03
CA ASN A 313 -2.84 -5.67 13.89
C ASN A 313 -4.02 -4.88 13.31
N GLU A 314 -3.78 -3.73 12.74
CA GLU A 314 -4.81 -2.91 12.09
C GLU A 314 -5.34 -3.55 10.82
N SER A 315 -4.48 -4.21 10.03
CA SER A 315 -4.90 -4.98 8.86
C SER A 315 -5.82 -6.14 9.23
N GLU A 316 -5.51 -6.87 10.31
CA GLU A 316 -6.35 -7.94 10.83
C GLU A 316 -7.71 -7.40 11.30
N ASN A 317 -7.69 -6.33 12.08
CA ASN A 317 -8.91 -5.70 12.57
C ASN A 317 -9.79 -5.16 11.44
N ALA A 318 -9.21 -4.64 10.36
CA ALA A 318 -9.97 -4.24 9.17
C ALA A 318 -10.76 -5.43 8.58
N GLY A 319 -10.16 -6.61 8.52
CA GLY A 319 -10.85 -7.84 8.11
C GLY A 319 -11.97 -8.25 9.08
N ILE A 320 -11.68 -8.25 10.38
CA ILE A 320 -12.64 -8.59 11.45
C ILE A 320 -13.85 -7.66 11.41
N VAL A 321 -13.61 -6.34 11.43
CA VAL A 321 -14.68 -5.33 11.41
C VAL A 321 -15.49 -5.41 10.11
N GLY A 322 -14.83 -5.75 8.99
CA GLY A 322 -15.51 -5.98 7.72
C GLY A 322 -16.58 -7.06 7.81
N VAL A 323 -16.26 -8.21 8.42
CA VAL A 323 -17.23 -9.29 8.62
C VAL A 323 -18.36 -8.84 9.56
N GLN A 324 -18.03 -8.16 10.65
CA GLN A 324 -19.03 -7.67 11.61
C GLN A 324 -19.97 -6.64 10.96
N ALA A 325 -19.48 -5.76 10.08
CA ALA A 325 -20.30 -4.79 9.35
C ALA A 325 -21.27 -5.50 8.39
N ALA A 326 -20.80 -6.50 7.63
CA ALA A 326 -21.65 -7.28 6.73
C ALA A 326 -22.75 -8.03 7.50
N LEU A 327 -22.44 -8.63 8.66
CA LEU A 327 -23.42 -9.31 9.51
C LEU A 327 -24.47 -8.35 10.10
N LYS A 328 -24.09 -7.10 10.38
CA LYS A 328 -25.04 -6.03 10.78
C LYS A 328 -25.89 -5.53 9.60
N GLY A 329 -25.66 -6.02 8.38
CA GLY A 329 -26.45 -5.70 7.19
C GLY A 329 -25.87 -4.57 6.34
N GLU A 330 -24.67 -4.07 6.63
CA GLU A 330 -24.02 -3.07 5.81
C GLU A 330 -23.60 -3.64 4.45
N THR A 331 -23.65 -2.81 3.41
CA THR A 331 -23.25 -3.14 2.04
C THR A 331 -22.88 -1.89 1.25
N GLY A 332 -21.98 -2.04 0.28
CA GLY A 332 -21.44 -0.90 -0.49
C GLY A 332 -20.56 0.01 0.38
N LYS A 333 -19.88 -0.57 1.37
CA LYS A 333 -19.06 0.14 2.35
C LYS A 333 -17.62 -0.33 2.29
N MET A 334 -16.70 0.58 2.60
CA MET A 334 -15.30 0.28 2.92
C MET A 334 -15.06 0.50 4.42
N ILE A 335 -14.24 -0.35 5.02
CA ILE A 335 -13.76 -0.15 6.39
C ILE A 335 -12.78 1.02 6.40
N THR A 336 -12.95 1.95 7.33
CA THR A 336 -12.12 3.14 7.48
C THR A 336 -11.51 3.23 8.86
N PHE A 337 -10.35 3.84 8.94
CA PHE A 337 -9.57 4.05 10.16
C PHE A 337 -9.76 5.49 10.62
N ILE A 338 -10.15 5.66 11.88
CA ILE A 338 -10.34 6.97 12.51
C ILE A 338 -9.35 7.10 13.65
N ARG A 339 -8.38 7.99 13.49
CA ARG A 339 -7.41 8.28 14.53
C ARG A 339 -8.02 9.17 15.61
N ASN A 340 -8.14 8.63 16.81
CA ASN A 340 -8.71 9.34 17.97
C ASN A 340 -7.64 10.13 18.72
N CYS A 341 -6.41 9.61 18.81
CA CYS A 341 -5.30 10.22 19.52
C CYS A 341 -3.94 9.77 18.95
N ASN A 342 -2.94 10.65 19.03
CA ASN A 342 -1.55 10.34 18.64
C ASN A 342 -0.72 9.81 19.81
N LEU A 343 -0.99 10.29 21.05
CA LEU A 343 -0.22 9.91 22.22
C LEU A 343 -1.13 9.87 23.48
N PRO A 344 -1.50 8.67 24.00
CA PRO A 344 -1.23 7.38 23.37
C PRO A 344 -1.90 7.25 21.99
N TYR A 345 -1.33 6.42 21.11
CA TYR A 345 -1.93 6.17 19.80
C TYR A 345 -3.21 5.33 19.96
N GLU A 346 -4.33 5.87 19.50
CA GLU A 346 -5.63 5.22 19.57
C GLU A 346 -6.37 5.32 18.23
N LEU A 347 -6.91 4.19 17.80
CA LEU A 347 -7.64 4.04 16.53
C LEU A 347 -9.01 3.39 16.78
N SER A 348 -10.01 3.87 16.06
CA SER A 348 -11.31 3.20 15.91
C SER A 348 -11.59 2.89 14.44
N TYR A 349 -12.56 2.01 14.20
CA TYR A 349 -12.94 1.56 12.87
C TYR A 349 -14.38 1.95 12.60
N GLU A 350 -14.60 2.51 11.42
CA GLU A 350 -15.92 2.89 10.92
C GLU A 350 -16.12 2.35 9.50
N THR A 351 -17.22 2.69 8.87
CA THR A 351 -17.51 2.38 7.47
C THR A 351 -17.84 3.65 6.72
N ALA A 352 -17.34 3.76 5.49
CA ALA A 352 -17.70 4.85 4.57
C ALA A 352 -18.26 4.29 3.27
N ASP A 353 -19.05 5.08 2.56
CA ASP A 353 -19.63 4.69 1.28
C ASP A 353 -18.52 4.57 0.23
N VAL A 354 -18.44 3.42 -0.44
CA VAL A 354 -17.40 3.18 -1.46
C VAL A 354 -17.51 4.14 -2.65
N ASN A 355 -18.72 4.71 -2.90
CA ASN A 355 -18.91 5.69 -3.97
C ASN A 355 -18.24 7.04 -3.68
N GLU A 356 -17.96 7.34 -2.42
CA GLU A 356 -17.24 8.55 -1.99
C GLU A 356 -15.72 8.35 -1.94
N ILE A 357 -15.25 7.10 -2.16
CA ILE A 357 -13.84 6.72 -2.02
C ILE A 357 -13.22 6.40 -3.37
N CYS A 358 -13.91 5.57 -4.16
CA CYS A 358 -13.37 5.10 -5.44
C CYS A 358 -13.07 6.26 -6.39
N ASN A 359 -11.96 6.16 -7.11
CA ASN A 359 -11.46 7.17 -8.06
C ASN A 359 -11.08 8.52 -7.41
N MET A 360 -10.81 8.55 -6.11
CA MET A 360 -10.27 9.70 -5.40
C MET A 360 -8.91 9.35 -4.77
N GLU A 361 -7.99 10.32 -4.74
CA GLU A 361 -6.66 10.13 -4.18
C GLU A 361 -6.38 11.14 -3.06
N LYS A 362 -5.72 10.68 -1.99
CA LYS A 362 -5.29 11.49 -0.85
C LYS A 362 -3.79 11.76 -0.96
N ALA A 363 -3.43 12.98 -1.27
CA ALA A 363 -2.05 13.46 -1.28
C ALA A 363 -1.55 13.78 0.13
N VAL A 364 -0.22 13.93 0.28
CA VAL A 364 0.37 14.50 1.49
C VAL A 364 -0.10 15.97 1.64
N PRO A 365 -0.64 16.37 2.79
CA PRO A 365 -1.10 17.75 2.99
C PRO A 365 0.02 18.77 2.72
N SER A 366 -0.30 19.84 2.02
CA SER A 366 0.69 20.85 1.62
C SER A 366 1.37 21.54 2.81
N ASP A 367 0.68 21.68 3.94
CA ASP A 367 1.21 22.21 5.20
C ASP A 367 2.13 21.21 5.94
N TRP A 368 2.20 19.96 5.48
CA TRP A 368 3.15 18.97 5.96
C TRP A 368 4.42 18.89 5.11
N ILE A 369 4.49 19.66 4.03
CA ILE A 369 5.67 19.84 3.19
C ILE A 369 6.30 21.20 3.51
N THR A 370 7.63 21.29 3.54
CA THR A 370 8.33 22.56 3.79
C THR A 370 8.11 23.53 2.64
N GLU A 371 8.17 24.84 2.89
CA GLU A 371 7.93 25.90 1.89
C GLU A 371 8.84 25.77 0.64
N ASP A 372 10.05 25.23 0.83
CA ASP A 372 11.00 25.01 -0.27
C ASP A 372 10.78 23.67 -0.99
N GLY A 373 9.75 22.91 -0.61
CA GLY A 373 9.32 21.70 -1.30
C GLY A 373 10.30 20.51 -1.28
N CYS A 374 11.29 20.56 -0.39
CA CYS A 374 12.36 19.55 -0.39
C CYS A 374 12.54 18.83 0.95
N ASP A 375 11.55 18.90 1.83
CA ASP A 375 11.48 18.18 3.09
C ASP A 375 10.04 18.13 3.63
N VAL A 376 9.82 17.44 4.74
CA VAL A 376 8.54 17.38 5.44
C VAL A 376 8.63 17.99 6.83
N THR A 377 7.49 18.47 7.33
CA THR A 377 7.37 19.11 8.63
C THR A 377 7.21 18.06 9.76
N GLU A 378 7.33 18.53 11.00
CA GLU A 378 7.11 17.69 12.20
C GLU A 378 5.69 17.09 12.25
N ALA A 379 4.70 17.74 11.62
CA ALA A 379 3.33 17.21 11.53
C ALA A 379 3.29 15.85 10.84
N PHE A 380 4.04 15.67 9.75
CA PHE A 380 4.17 14.37 9.09
C PHE A 380 4.84 13.33 10.00
N ILE A 381 5.91 13.72 10.70
CA ILE A 381 6.64 12.83 11.62
C ILE A 381 5.71 12.30 12.72
N GLN A 382 4.93 13.20 13.34
CA GLN A 382 3.96 12.84 14.37
C GLN A 382 2.85 11.92 13.86
N TYR A 383 2.40 12.15 12.63
CA TYR A 383 1.42 11.29 11.98
C TYR A 383 1.96 9.88 11.72
N ALA A 384 3.14 9.77 11.11
CA ALA A 384 3.66 8.51 10.61
C ALA A 384 4.35 7.64 11.70
N ARG A 385 4.91 8.27 12.74
CA ARG A 385 5.69 7.57 13.78
C ARG A 385 4.92 6.45 14.51
N PRO A 386 3.65 6.58 14.91
CA PRO A 386 2.90 5.48 15.53
C PRO A 386 2.72 4.27 14.61
N LEU A 387 2.61 4.50 13.29
CA LEU A 387 2.30 3.48 12.31
C LEU A 387 3.44 2.49 12.05
N ILE A 388 4.69 2.87 12.40
CA ILE A 388 5.87 2.03 12.21
C ILE A 388 6.27 1.24 13.46
N GLN A 389 5.43 1.22 14.50
CA GLN A 389 5.81 0.70 15.81
C GLN A 389 5.69 -0.82 15.95
N GLY A 390 6.47 -1.34 16.88
CA GLY A 390 6.48 -2.74 17.26
C GLY A 390 7.22 -3.65 16.26
N LYS A 391 7.69 -4.78 16.76
CA LYS A 391 8.32 -5.84 15.97
C LYS A 391 7.38 -7.04 15.90
N VAL A 392 7.22 -7.59 14.72
CA VAL A 392 6.53 -8.87 14.50
C VAL A 392 7.60 -9.97 14.43
N VAL A 393 7.35 -11.08 15.11
CA VAL A 393 8.19 -12.27 14.99
C VAL A 393 7.63 -13.09 13.82
N VAL A 394 8.41 -13.19 12.77
CA VAL A 394 8.10 -14.05 11.62
C VAL A 394 8.68 -15.44 11.91
N PRO A 395 7.90 -16.53 11.76
CA PRO A 395 8.44 -17.88 11.89
C PRO A 395 9.54 -18.12 10.87
N GLU A 396 10.54 -18.91 11.25
CA GLU A 396 11.68 -19.24 10.40
C GLU A 396 11.87 -20.75 10.27
N GLU A 397 12.36 -21.16 9.12
CA GLU A 397 12.84 -22.51 8.87
C GLU A 397 14.18 -22.45 8.13
N ASN A 398 15.18 -23.14 8.64
CA ASN A 398 16.54 -23.16 8.07
C ASN A 398 17.17 -21.76 7.90
N GLY A 399 16.83 -20.80 8.79
CA GLY A 399 17.34 -19.43 8.75
C GLY A 399 16.65 -18.51 7.74
N LEU A 400 15.52 -18.92 7.17
CA LEU A 400 14.72 -18.12 6.25
C LEU A 400 13.27 -18.00 6.75
N PRO A 401 12.56 -16.90 6.44
CA PRO A 401 11.16 -16.73 6.80
C PRO A 401 10.29 -17.88 6.26
N LEU A 402 9.45 -18.42 7.13
CA LEU A 402 8.50 -19.47 6.79
C LEU A 402 7.15 -18.84 6.41
N PHE A 403 6.66 -19.17 5.23
CA PHE A 403 5.42 -18.62 4.67
C PHE A 403 4.40 -19.70 4.36
N ALA A 404 3.12 -19.29 4.33
CA ALA A 404 2.07 -20.11 3.76
C ALA A 404 2.19 -20.11 2.23
N TYR A 405 2.15 -21.29 1.63
CA TYR A 405 2.21 -21.45 0.18
C TYR A 405 0.92 -22.10 -0.33
N ARG A 406 0.33 -21.47 -1.34
CA ARG A 406 -0.78 -22.08 -2.05
C ARG A 406 -0.27 -23.26 -2.89
N LYS A 407 -0.74 -24.44 -2.57
CA LYS A 407 -0.46 -25.68 -3.31
C LYS A 407 -1.33 -25.85 -4.56
#